data_3124ba5b90297306f653ab30062b9e39
#
_entry.id   3124ba5b90297306f653ab30062b9e39
#
_cell.length_a   1.000
_cell.length_b   1.000
_cell.length_c   1.000
_cell.angle_alpha   90.00
_cell.angle_beta   90.00
_cell.angle_gamma   90.00
#
_symmetry.space_group_name_H-M   'P 1'
#
loop_
_entity.id
_entity.type
_entity.pdbx_description
1 polymer ?
#
loop_
_entity_poly.entity_id
_entity_poly.type
_entity_poly.pdbx_seq_one_letter_code
_entity_poly.pdbx_strand_id
1 'polypeptide(L)'
;MFALTLRAPFAPSKPSGFDIGPASRVLVASVGAVMSLLCLIAIGRALAGLTPELPHLRNVAIAIHVVAVLPAIPLGAYVLLARKGDARHKQLGKIWLALMLLTAFSAIFITSGGGYGPIHVFIPLTIFSAWRSVATARRGNIPAHKRQLVF
;
A
#
# COMPACT_ATOMS: atom_id res chain seq x y z
N MET A 1 -39.83 28.65 -30.04
CA MET A 1 -39.13 29.24 -28.89
C MET A 1 -38.47 28.07 -28.14
N PHE A 2 -37.24 27.68 -28.55
CA PHE A 2 -36.49 26.55 -27.97
C PHE A 2 -35.62 27.10 -26.85
N ALA A 3 -35.94 26.76 -25.60
CA ALA A 3 -35.11 27.07 -24.46
C ALA A 3 -33.95 26.05 -24.40
N LEU A 4 -32.76 26.49 -24.77
CA LEU A 4 -31.50 25.77 -24.53
C LEU A 4 -31.24 25.80 -23.02
N THR A 5 -31.52 24.70 -22.32
CA THR A 5 -31.04 24.46 -20.96
C THR A 5 -29.54 24.25 -21.00
N LEU A 6 -28.78 25.29 -20.77
CA LEU A 6 -27.35 25.20 -20.49
C LEU A 6 -27.14 24.36 -19.23
N ARG A 7 -26.71 23.09 -19.44
CA ARG A 7 -26.24 22.22 -18.37
C ARG A 7 -25.03 22.88 -17.72
N ALA A 8 -25.16 23.27 -16.46
CA ALA A 8 -24.08 23.85 -15.68
C ALA A 8 -22.84 22.94 -15.74
N PRO A 9 -21.64 23.53 -15.91
CA PRO A 9 -20.38 22.73 -15.92
C PRO A 9 -20.24 22.01 -14.59
N PHE A 10 -19.79 20.76 -14.66
CA PHE A 10 -19.49 19.88 -13.53
C PHE A 10 -18.81 20.68 -12.41
N ALA A 11 -19.54 20.95 -11.34
CA ALA A 11 -18.94 21.44 -10.12
C ALA A 11 -17.94 20.37 -9.62
N PRO A 12 -16.68 20.71 -9.37
CA PRO A 12 -15.74 19.75 -8.83
C PRO A 12 -16.31 19.21 -7.51
N SER A 13 -16.61 17.92 -7.49
CA SER A 13 -17.10 17.26 -6.29
C SER A 13 -16.10 17.52 -5.17
N LYS A 14 -16.54 18.12 -4.06
CA LYS A 14 -15.71 18.30 -2.86
C LYS A 14 -15.03 16.97 -2.56
N PRO A 15 -13.70 16.94 -2.36
CA PRO A 15 -13.00 15.71 -2.01
C PRO A 15 -13.73 15.11 -0.81
N SER A 16 -14.30 13.93 -0.97
CA SER A 16 -15.00 13.25 0.11
C SER A 16 -14.00 13.06 1.25
N GLY A 17 -14.35 13.52 2.44
CA GLY A 17 -13.58 13.31 3.64
C GLY A 17 -13.33 11.81 3.89
N PHE A 18 -12.63 11.49 4.94
CA PHE A 18 -12.29 10.13 5.33
C PHE A 18 -13.48 9.17 5.25
N ASP A 19 -13.36 8.14 4.41
CA ASP A 19 -14.41 7.15 4.16
C ASP A 19 -14.36 5.94 5.09
N ILE A 20 -13.31 5.83 5.91
CA ILE A 20 -13.17 4.76 6.92
C ILE A 20 -13.68 5.25 8.27
N GLY A 21 -14.44 4.41 8.95
CA GLY A 21 -15.00 4.73 10.27
C GLY A 21 -13.92 5.05 11.31
N PRO A 22 -14.29 5.69 12.42
CA PRO A 22 -13.33 6.10 13.45
C PRO A 22 -12.53 4.93 14.04
N ALA A 23 -13.16 3.79 14.25
CA ALA A 23 -12.49 2.59 14.74
C ALA A 23 -11.43 2.08 13.77
N SER A 24 -11.75 2.01 12.47
CA SER A 24 -10.78 1.59 11.44
C SER A 24 -9.63 2.60 11.30
N ARG A 25 -9.89 3.89 11.50
CA ARG A 25 -8.83 4.91 11.51
C ARG A 25 -7.86 4.70 12.65
N VAL A 26 -8.38 4.48 13.86
CA VAL A 26 -7.56 4.19 15.05
C VAL A 26 -6.75 2.92 14.82
N LEU A 27 -7.37 1.86 14.32
CA LEU A 27 -6.69 0.60 14.04
C LEU A 27 -5.55 0.78 13.03
N VAL A 28 -5.82 1.42 11.89
CA VAL A 28 -4.79 1.67 10.84
C VAL A 28 -3.67 2.55 11.39
N ALA A 29 -4.00 3.59 12.16
CA ALA A 29 -3.01 4.48 12.76
C ALA A 29 -2.14 3.74 13.77
N SER A 30 -2.75 2.95 14.66
CA SER A 30 -2.03 2.22 15.72
C SER A 30 -1.13 1.14 15.12
N VAL A 31 -1.67 0.30 14.24
CA VAL A 31 -0.89 -0.77 13.57
C VAL A 31 0.22 -0.17 12.72
N GLY A 32 -0.09 0.87 11.93
CA GLY A 32 0.89 1.57 11.10
C GLY A 32 2.00 2.21 11.93
N ALA A 33 1.67 2.84 13.05
CA ALA A 33 2.65 3.45 13.95
C ALA A 33 3.55 2.39 14.59
N VAL A 34 2.97 1.32 15.14
CA VAL A 34 3.73 0.23 15.77
C VAL A 34 4.67 -0.44 14.74
N MET A 35 4.16 -0.80 13.56
CA MET A 35 4.97 -1.41 12.52
C MET A 35 6.09 -0.48 12.02
N SER A 36 5.79 0.81 11.84
CA SER A 36 6.81 1.79 11.44
C SER A 36 7.88 1.98 12.52
N LEU A 37 7.49 1.99 13.79
CA LEU A 37 8.43 2.07 14.90
C LEU A 37 9.35 0.84 14.95
N LEU A 38 8.80 -0.36 14.79
CA LEU A 38 9.58 -1.59 14.73
C LEU A 38 10.57 -1.58 13.56
N CYS A 39 10.15 -1.09 12.39
CA CYS A 39 11.05 -0.91 11.24
C CYS A 39 12.19 0.07 11.55
N LEU A 40 11.88 1.22 12.18
CA LEU A 40 12.90 2.20 12.56
C LEU A 40 13.89 1.64 13.59
N ILE A 41 13.40 0.89 14.57
CA ILE A 41 14.25 0.21 15.56
C ILE A 41 15.15 -0.81 14.85
N ALA A 42 14.61 -1.62 13.95
CA ALA A 42 15.39 -2.61 13.19
C ALA A 42 16.49 -1.96 12.36
N ILE A 43 16.16 -0.88 11.63
CA ILE A 43 17.13 -0.09 10.87
C ILE A 43 18.19 0.52 11.79
N GLY A 44 17.77 1.15 12.89
CA GLY A 44 18.67 1.78 13.85
C GLY A 44 19.66 0.77 14.45
N ARG A 45 19.19 -0.41 14.83
CA ARG A 45 20.05 -1.51 15.31
C ARG A 45 21.04 -1.99 14.24
N ALA A 46 20.59 -2.12 13.00
CA ALA A 46 21.45 -2.50 11.89
C ALA A 46 22.56 -1.46 11.64
N LEU A 47 22.22 -0.20 11.62
CA LEU A 47 23.18 0.90 11.43
C LEU A 47 24.17 1.03 12.61
N ALA A 48 23.73 0.70 13.82
CA ALA A 48 24.58 0.68 15.01
C ALA A 48 25.47 -0.57 15.14
N GLY A 49 25.39 -1.50 14.18
CA GLY A 49 26.14 -2.77 14.24
C GLY A 49 25.67 -3.73 15.34
N LEU A 50 24.47 -3.49 15.89
CA LEU A 50 23.89 -4.29 16.97
C LEU A 50 23.08 -5.50 16.48
N THR A 51 23.08 -5.75 15.19
CA THR A 51 22.45 -6.94 14.60
C THR A 51 23.50 -8.01 14.38
N PRO A 52 23.20 -9.29 14.71
CA PRO A 52 24.07 -10.38 14.28
C PRO A 52 24.19 -10.36 12.75
N GLU A 53 25.28 -10.91 12.23
CA GLU A 53 25.42 -11.08 10.77
C GLU A 53 24.15 -11.73 10.22
N LEU A 54 23.53 -11.05 9.26
CA LEU A 54 22.30 -11.51 8.61
C LEU A 54 22.68 -12.16 7.27
N PRO A 55 23.11 -13.44 7.25
CA PRO A 55 23.53 -14.12 6.03
C PRO A 55 22.41 -14.14 4.97
N HIS A 56 21.16 -14.04 5.42
CA HIS A 56 20.01 -13.98 4.54
C HIS A 56 19.96 -12.71 3.68
N LEU A 57 20.52 -11.58 4.13
CA LEU A 57 20.60 -10.35 3.32
C LEU A 57 21.61 -10.43 2.17
N ARG A 58 22.46 -11.46 2.16
CA ARG A 58 23.31 -11.76 0.99
C ARG A 58 22.49 -12.29 -0.19
N ASN A 59 21.28 -12.79 0.05
CA ASN A 59 20.34 -13.14 -1.01
C ASN A 59 19.70 -11.86 -1.56
N VAL A 60 19.95 -11.58 -2.83
CA VAL A 60 19.47 -10.39 -3.51
C VAL A 60 17.94 -10.25 -3.46
N ALA A 61 17.20 -11.38 -3.57
CA ALA A 61 15.75 -11.35 -3.48
C ALA A 61 15.25 -10.89 -2.10
N ILE A 62 15.91 -11.37 -1.03
CA ILE A 62 15.59 -10.95 0.35
C ILE A 62 15.95 -9.48 0.55
N ALA A 63 17.10 -9.03 0.06
CA ALA A 63 17.50 -7.63 0.15
C ALA A 63 16.50 -6.71 -0.55
N ILE A 64 16.10 -7.04 -1.78
CA ILE A 64 15.07 -6.29 -2.53
C ILE A 64 13.74 -6.28 -1.77
N HIS A 65 13.32 -7.43 -1.22
CA HIS A 65 12.09 -7.56 -0.44
C HIS A 65 12.09 -6.62 0.76
N VAL A 66 13.15 -6.65 1.54
CA VAL A 66 13.29 -5.82 2.75
C VAL A 66 13.31 -4.33 2.40
N VAL A 67 14.09 -3.93 1.39
CA VAL A 67 14.16 -2.53 0.92
C VAL A 67 12.81 -2.04 0.40
N ALA A 68 12.00 -2.91 -0.21
CA ALA A 68 10.68 -2.54 -0.69
C ALA A 68 9.63 -2.49 0.43
N VAL A 69 9.63 -3.47 1.35
CA VAL A 69 8.60 -3.57 2.39
C VAL A 69 8.75 -2.52 3.48
N LEU A 70 9.98 -2.15 3.84
CA LEU A 70 10.23 -1.17 4.90
C LEU A 70 9.56 0.19 4.64
N PRO A 71 9.72 0.83 3.47
CA PRO A 71 9.01 2.07 3.17
C PRO A 71 7.52 1.85 2.84
N ALA A 72 7.13 0.66 2.37
CA ALA A 72 5.74 0.37 2.04
C ALA A 72 4.81 0.43 3.27
N ILE A 73 5.29 0.04 4.44
CA ILE A 73 4.51 0.02 5.69
C ILE A 73 4.06 1.43 6.10
N PRO A 74 4.95 2.39 6.37
CA PRO A 74 4.53 3.74 6.76
C PRO A 74 3.80 4.48 5.63
N LEU A 75 4.22 4.26 4.38
CA LEU A 75 3.57 4.89 3.23
C LEU A 75 2.14 4.36 3.05
N GLY A 76 1.90 3.06 3.24
CA GLY A 76 0.57 2.47 3.18
C GLY A 76 -0.36 3.02 4.25
N ALA A 77 0.10 3.09 5.51
CA ALA A 77 -0.64 3.73 6.59
C ALA A 77 -0.97 5.18 6.26
N TYR A 78 0.00 5.95 5.76
CA TYR A 78 -0.22 7.33 5.35
C TYR A 78 -1.25 7.45 4.23
N VAL A 79 -1.15 6.66 3.15
CA VAL A 79 -2.07 6.69 2.00
C VAL A 79 -3.50 6.34 2.42
N LEU A 80 -3.66 5.41 3.37
CA LEU A 80 -4.97 5.04 3.92
C LEU A 80 -5.55 6.13 4.82
N LEU A 81 -4.72 6.85 5.57
CA LEU A 81 -5.13 7.88 6.52
C LEU A 81 -5.25 9.26 5.89
N ALA A 82 -4.49 9.56 4.84
CA ALA A 82 -4.47 10.85 4.17
C ALA A 82 -5.76 11.15 3.40
N ARG A 83 -5.96 12.43 3.08
CA ARG A 83 -7.07 12.92 2.26
C ARG A 83 -7.04 12.24 0.90
N LYS A 84 -8.18 11.68 0.50
CA LYS A 84 -8.31 10.88 -0.72
C LYS A 84 -8.76 11.70 -1.92
N GLY A 85 -8.32 11.31 -3.12
CA GLY A 85 -8.80 11.85 -4.39
C GLY A 85 -8.01 13.02 -4.97
N ASP A 86 -7.08 13.61 -4.21
CA ASP A 86 -6.18 14.65 -4.69
C ASP A 86 -4.98 14.10 -5.49
N ALA A 87 -4.19 14.97 -6.10
CA ALA A 87 -3.01 14.59 -6.88
C ALA A 87 -1.98 13.85 -6.02
N ARG A 88 -1.80 14.27 -4.76
CA ARG A 88 -0.86 13.68 -3.82
C ARG A 88 -1.24 12.23 -3.46
N HIS A 89 -2.52 11.99 -3.15
CA HIS A 89 -3.01 10.64 -2.90
C HIS A 89 -2.80 9.72 -4.09
N LYS A 90 -3.07 10.20 -5.32
CA LYS A 90 -2.86 9.42 -6.54
C LYS A 90 -1.40 9.08 -6.77
N GLN A 91 -0.48 10.00 -6.52
CA GLN A 91 0.95 9.80 -6.70
C GLN A 91 1.51 8.84 -5.65
N LEU A 92 1.23 9.09 -4.36
CA LEU A 92 1.71 8.24 -3.28
C LEU A 92 1.10 6.84 -3.33
N GLY A 93 -0.17 6.71 -3.74
CA GLY A 93 -0.80 5.42 -3.98
C GLY A 93 -0.15 4.61 -5.09
N LYS A 94 0.32 5.25 -6.18
CA LYS A 94 1.09 4.56 -7.23
C LYS A 94 2.45 4.08 -6.71
N ILE A 95 3.15 4.91 -5.94
CA ILE A 95 4.44 4.54 -5.34
C ILE A 95 4.24 3.36 -4.38
N TRP A 96 3.22 3.42 -3.52
CA TRP A 96 2.89 2.35 -2.60
C TRP A 96 2.57 1.04 -3.31
N LEU A 97 1.75 1.08 -4.37
CA LEU A 97 1.44 -0.10 -5.18
C LEU A 97 2.69 -0.68 -5.86
N ALA A 98 3.58 0.16 -6.36
CA ALA A 98 4.84 -0.28 -6.95
C ALA A 98 5.72 -1.01 -5.92
N LEU A 99 5.83 -0.48 -4.70
CA LEU A 99 6.54 -1.13 -3.60
C LEU A 99 5.89 -2.46 -3.22
N MET A 100 4.57 -2.53 -3.14
CA MET A 100 3.83 -3.77 -2.83
C MET A 100 4.03 -4.83 -3.92
N LEU A 101 4.02 -4.44 -5.20
CA LEU A 101 4.30 -5.36 -6.30
C LEU A 101 5.75 -5.84 -6.27
N LEU A 102 6.71 -4.96 -6.01
CA LEU A 102 8.12 -5.34 -5.87
C LEU A 102 8.32 -6.30 -4.70
N THR A 103 7.66 -6.06 -3.58
CA THR A 103 7.63 -6.97 -2.42
C THR A 103 7.06 -8.33 -2.79
N ALA A 104 5.94 -8.38 -3.51
CA ALA A 104 5.31 -9.62 -3.94
C ALA A 104 6.19 -10.38 -4.95
N PHE A 105 6.78 -9.70 -5.92
CA PHE A 105 7.67 -10.31 -6.91
C PHE A 105 8.94 -10.87 -6.27
N SER A 106 9.58 -10.13 -5.39
CA SER A 106 10.78 -10.62 -4.69
C SER A 106 10.47 -11.84 -3.81
N ALA A 107 9.27 -11.91 -3.22
CA ALA A 107 8.84 -13.04 -2.40
C ALA A 107 8.76 -14.36 -3.18
N ILE A 108 8.57 -14.34 -4.51
CA ILE A 108 8.57 -15.55 -5.35
C ILE A 108 9.90 -16.31 -5.23
N PHE A 109 11.00 -15.57 -5.06
CA PHE A 109 12.35 -16.13 -5.00
C PHE A 109 12.83 -16.44 -3.56
N ILE A 110 11.97 -16.17 -2.56
CA ILE A 110 12.28 -16.41 -1.15
C ILE A 110 11.60 -17.69 -0.72
N THR A 111 12.33 -18.80 -0.82
CA THR A 111 11.85 -20.12 -0.40
C THR A 111 12.54 -20.54 0.89
N SER A 112 11.79 -21.10 1.82
CA SER A 112 12.30 -21.65 3.08
C SER A 112 12.25 -23.17 3.03
N GLY A 113 13.38 -23.85 3.31
CA GLY A 113 13.42 -25.32 3.33
C GLY A 113 13.21 -25.99 1.96
N GLY A 114 13.49 -25.28 0.85
CA GLY A 114 13.42 -25.83 -0.51
C GLY A 114 12.03 -25.85 -1.15
N GLY A 115 11.02 -25.17 -0.54
CA GLY A 115 9.68 -25.15 -1.09
C GLY A 115 8.88 -23.86 -0.80
N TYR A 116 7.71 -23.76 -1.43
CA TYR A 116 6.75 -22.69 -1.18
C TYR A 116 5.92 -23.02 0.07
N GLY A 117 5.90 -22.11 1.04
CA GLY A 117 5.05 -22.21 2.23
C GLY A 117 3.71 -21.48 2.06
N PRO A 118 2.80 -21.58 3.06
CA PRO A 118 1.48 -20.93 3.03
C PRO A 118 1.52 -19.43 2.82
N ILE A 119 2.62 -18.76 3.20
CA ILE A 119 2.78 -17.31 3.03
C ILE A 119 2.78 -16.88 1.56
N HIS A 120 3.18 -17.77 0.64
CA HIS A 120 3.24 -17.46 -0.79
C HIS A 120 1.85 -17.26 -1.42
N VAL A 121 0.77 -17.66 -0.75
CA VAL A 121 -0.61 -17.36 -1.20
C VAL A 121 -0.88 -15.85 -1.25
N PHE A 122 -0.14 -15.06 -0.46
CA PHE A 122 -0.26 -13.60 -0.49
C PHE A 122 0.30 -12.97 -1.77
N ILE A 123 1.15 -13.68 -2.52
CA ILE A 123 1.70 -13.17 -3.80
C ILE A 123 0.59 -12.94 -4.82
N PRO A 124 -0.17 -13.97 -5.26
CA PRO A 124 -1.26 -13.77 -6.21
C PRO A 124 -2.34 -12.86 -5.66
N LEU A 125 -2.62 -12.91 -4.37
CA LEU A 125 -3.59 -12.04 -3.72
C LEU A 125 -3.18 -10.56 -3.82
N THR A 126 -1.91 -10.24 -3.56
CA THR A 126 -1.38 -8.88 -3.67
C THR A 126 -1.43 -8.38 -5.10
N ILE A 127 -0.99 -9.20 -6.07
CA ILE A 127 -1.01 -8.84 -7.49
C ILE A 127 -2.45 -8.58 -7.97
N PHE A 128 -3.38 -9.47 -7.63
CA PHE A 128 -4.79 -9.31 -7.96
C PHE A 128 -5.41 -8.05 -7.34
N SER A 129 -5.14 -7.81 -6.07
CA SER A 129 -5.64 -6.63 -5.34
C SER A 129 -5.08 -5.33 -5.92
N ALA A 130 -3.79 -5.30 -6.25
CA ALA A 130 -3.16 -4.16 -6.89
C ALA A 130 -3.77 -3.87 -8.26
N TRP A 131 -3.91 -4.89 -9.10
CA TRP A 131 -4.56 -4.76 -10.42
C TRP A 131 -5.99 -4.24 -10.30
N ARG A 132 -6.79 -4.84 -9.44
CA ARG A 132 -8.19 -4.45 -9.24
C ARG A 132 -8.31 -3.03 -8.68
N SER A 133 -7.42 -2.63 -7.77
CA SER A 133 -7.38 -1.27 -7.22
C SER A 133 -7.14 -0.23 -8.31
N VAL A 134 -6.17 -0.47 -9.20
CA VAL A 134 -5.88 0.41 -10.34
C VAL A 134 -7.03 0.40 -11.34
N ALA A 135 -7.58 -0.76 -11.68
CA ALA A 135 -8.66 -0.90 -12.65
C ALA A 135 -9.94 -0.16 -12.20
N THR A 136 -10.32 -0.28 -10.92
CA THR A 136 -11.49 0.42 -10.39
C THR A 136 -11.28 1.93 -10.31
N ALA A 137 -10.08 2.38 -9.92
CA ALA A 137 -9.72 3.79 -9.90
C ALA A 137 -9.75 4.42 -11.31
N ARG A 138 -9.18 3.73 -12.31
CA ARG A 138 -9.16 4.20 -13.71
C ARG A 138 -10.56 4.28 -14.32
N ARG A 139 -11.45 3.36 -13.96
CA ARG A 139 -12.86 3.37 -14.41
C ARG A 139 -13.73 4.39 -13.68
N GLY A 140 -13.17 5.15 -12.74
CA GLY A 140 -13.93 6.10 -11.94
C GLY A 140 -14.90 5.43 -10.95
N ASN A 141 -14.83 4.11 -10.77
CA ASN A 141 -15.69 3.38 -9.85
C ASN A 141 -15.13 3.50 -8.42
N ILE A 142 -15.27 4.69 -7.86
CA ILE A 142 -14.75 5.03 -6.53
C ILE A 142 -15.35 4.16 -5.41
N PRO A 143 -16.67 3.82 -5.40
CA PRO A 143 -17.21 2.92 -4.38
C PRO A 143 -16.56 1.52 -4.39
N ALA A 144 -16.29 0.95 -5.56
CA ALA A 144 -15.63 -0.34 -5.68
C ALA A 144 -14.16 -0.26 -5.26
N HIS A 145 -13.44 0.83 -5.64
CA HIS A 145 -12.07 1.08 -5.22
C HIS A 145 -11.97 1.16 -3.68
N LYS A 146 -12.84 1.92 -3.04
CA LYS A 146 -12.88 2.05 -1.58
C LYS A 146 -13.14 0.72 -0.87
N ARG A 147 -14.16 -0.01 -1.32
CA ARG A 147 -14.50 -1.32 -0.74
C ARG A 147 -13.32 -2.28 -0.73
N GLN A 148 -12.57 -2.33 -1.80
CA GLN A 148 -11.45 -3.24 -1.95
C GLN A 148 -10.25 -2.93 -1.04
N LEU A 149 -10.10 -1.69 -0.60
CA LEU A 149 -8.99 -1.28 0.27
C LEU A 149 -9.32 -1.45 1.77
N VAL A 150 -10.58 -1.69 2.12
CA VAL A 150 -11.07 -1.77 3.51
C VAL A 150 -11.51 -3.20 3.88
N PHE A 151 -11.79 -4.03 2.89
CA PHE A 151 -12.14 -5.44 3.00
C PHE A 151 -11.25 -6.24 2.04
#